data_d6242667949bd2138475862d7313b918
#
_entry.id   d6242667949bd2138475862d7313b918
#
_cell.length_a   1.000
_cell.length_b   1.000
_cell.length_c   1.000
_cell.angle_alpha   90.00
_cell.angle_beta   90.00
_cell.angle_gamma   90.00
#
_symmetry.space_group_name_H-M   'P 1'
#
loop_
_entity.id
_entity.type
_entity.pdbx_description
1 polymer ?
#
loop_
_entity_poly.entity_id
_entity_poly.type
_entity_poly.pdbx_seq_one_letter_code
_entity_poly.pdbx_strand_id
1 'polypeptide(L)'
;MTKAEYDRLLTAAKSKKNERLYLLMQTICSTGIRVSELKFITVEAVERGIAEINCKGKRRQVFLPKELRKMLGRYIKEQKRKSGAVFVTKNGNPLDRSNIWSDMKKLCKTANVSNKKVFPHNLRHLFARTFYSLQKDVVRLADILGHSSVNTTRIYTMETGVIHRRQIEKLGLLRC
;
A
#
# COMPACT_ATOMS: atom_id res chain seq x y z
N MET A 1 -1.87 12.32 -0.48
CA MET A 1 -2.66 11.82 0.66
C MET A 1 -1.79 11.79 1.89
N THR A 2 -2.26 12.31 3.02
CA THR A 2 -1.61 12.24 4.33
C THR A 2 -2.07 10.99 5.10
N LYS A 3 -1.39 10.65 6.22
CA LYS A 3 -1.83 9.56 7.10
C LYS A 3 -3.22 9.83 7.68
N ALA A 4 -3.48 11.06 8.12
CA ALA A 4 -4.80 11.45 8.65
C ALA A 4 -5.92 11.35 7.60
N GLU A 5 -5.67 11.70 6.35
CA GLU A 5 -6.62 11.50 5.24
C GLU A 5 -6.89 10.01 5.00
N TYR A 6 -5.85 9.18 5.07
CA TYR A 6 -5.98 7.73 4.96
C TYR A 6 -6.81 7.14 6.11
N ASP A 7 -6.57 7.54 7.34
CA ASP A 7 -7.31 7.07 8.51
C ASP A 7 -8.81 7.42 8.41
N ARG A 8 -9.14 8.63 7.91
CA ARG A 8 -10.55 9.02 7.64
C ARG A 8 -11.19 8.15 6.55
N LEU A 9 -10.46 7.80 5.50
CA LEU A 9 -10.96 6.88 4.47
C LEU A 9 -11.25 5.48 5.04
N LEU A 10 -10.38 4.98 5.91
CA LEU A 10 -10.59 3.71 6.58
C LEU A 10 -11.84 3.74 7.48
N THR A 11 -12.00 4.82 8.26
CA THR A 11 -13.18 5.02 9.10
C THR A 11 -14.47 5.08 8.26
N ALA A 12 -14.43 5.80 7.13
CA ALA A 12 -15.56 5.87 6.20
C ALA A 12 -15.90 4.51 5.57
N ALA A 13 -14.89 3.70 5.25
CA ALA A 13 -15.14 2.35 4.73
C ALA A 13 -15.81 1.45 5.78
N LYS A 14 -15.37 1.54 7.04
CA LYS A 14 -15.99 0.82 8.17
C LYS A 14 -17.42 1.26 8.43
N SER A 15 -17.70 2.56 8.47
CA SER A 15 -19.05 3.10 8.69
C SER A 15 -20.04 2.65 7.60
N LYS A 16 -19.56 2.47 6.36
CA LYS A 16 -20.34 1.92 5.24
C LYS A 16 -20.38 0.38 5.21
N LYS A 17 -19.83 -0.29 6.23
CA LYS A 17 -19.75 -1.76 6.29
C LYS A 17 -19.08 -2.39 5.06
N ASN A 18 -18.20 -1.65 4.40
CA ASN A 18 -17.45 -2.14 3.23
C ASN A 18 -16.10 -2.69 3.66
N GLU A 19 -16.12 -3.86 4.30
CA GLU A 19 -14.93 -4.50 4.86
C GLU A 19 -13.92 -4.87 3.76
N ARG A 20 -14.40 -5.35 2.61
CA ARG A 20 -13.53 -5.64 1.46
C ARG A 20 -12.69 -4.43 1.06
N LEU A 21 -13.31 -3.27 0.90
CA LEU A 21 -12.59 -2.04 0.52
C LEU A 21 -11.66 -1.57 1.63
N TYR A 22 -12.09 -1.66 2.89
CA TYR A 22 -11.26 -1.37 4.05
C TYR A 22 -9.97 -2.19 4.06
N LEU A 23 -10.08 -3.53 3.93
CA LEU A 23 -8.94 -4.44 3.93
C LEU A 23 -8.05 -4.26 2.69
N LEU A 24 -8.65 -3.98 1.54
CA LEU A 24 -7.93 -3.70 0.29
C LEU A 24 -7.05 -2.45 0.45
N MET A 25 -7.60 -1.35 0.98
CA MET A 25 -6.83 -0.13 1.24
C MET A 25 -5.70 -0.37 2.25
N GLN A 26 -5.96 -1.14 3.31
CA GLN A 26 -4.95 -1.55 4.28
C GLN A 26 -3.84 -2.38 3.63
N THR A 27 -4.20 -3.34 2.77
CA THR A 27 -3.23 -4.18 2.07
C THR A 27 -2.30 -3.34 1.21
N ILE A 28 -2.82 -2.42 0.39
CA ILE A 28 -1.97 -1.56 -0.43
C ILE A 28 -1.08 -0.66 0.43
N CYS A 29 -1.64 -0.05 1.47
CA CYS A 29 -0.93 0.94 2.29
C CYS A 29 0.09 0.30 3.24
N SER A 30 -0.05 -0.97 3.61
CA SER A 30 0.89 -1.65 4.51
C SER A 30 1.96 -2.48 3.80
N THR A 31 1.78 -2.77 2.51
CA THR A 31 2.70 -3.61 1.73
C THR A 31 3.33 -2.88 0.55
N GLY A 32 2.77 -1.75 0.14
CA GLY A 32 3.18 -1.03 -1.06
C GLY A 32 2.87 -1.77 -2.37
N ILE A 33 2.02 -2.81 -2.37
CA ILE A 33 1.65 -3.57 -3.56
C ILE A 33 0.92 -2.69 -4.59
N ARG A 34 1.07 -2.97 -5.88
CA ARG A 34 0.28 -2.30 -6.93
C ARG A 34 -1.15 -2.84 -6.94
N VAL A 35 -2.11 -1.99 -7.30
CA VAL A 35 -3.51 -2.42 -7.41
C VAL A 35 -3.71 -3.59 -8.36
N SER A 36 -2.99 -3.64 -9.48
CA SER A 36 -3.02 -4.76 -10.43
C SER A 36 -2.43 -6.07 -9.90
N GLU A 37 -1.65 -5.98 -8.82
CA GLU A 37 -1.00 -7.13 -8.19
C GLU A 37 -1.84 -7.71 -7.03
N LEU A 38 -2.95 -7.07 -6.64
CA LEU A 38 -3.83 -7.54 -5.56
C LEU A 38 -4.35 -8.97 -5.79
N LYS A 39 -4.45 -9.42 -7.04
CA LYS A 39 -4.80 -10.80 -7.39
C LYS A 39 -3.84 -11.85 -6.82
N PHE A 40 -2.60 -11.47 -6.52
CA PHE A 40 -1.60 -12.34 -5.89
C PHE A 40 -1.72 -12.42 -4.37
N ILE A 41 -2.58 -11.60 -3.76
CA ILE A 41 -2.98 -11.76 -2.36
C ILE A 41 -4.02 -12.87 -2.33
N THR A 42 -3.56 -14.09 -2.19
CA THR A 42 -4.39 -15.30 -2.17
C THR A 42 -4.52 -15.84 -0.74
N VAL A 43 -5.44 -16.77 -0.54
CA VAL A 43 -5.61 -17.46 0.74
C VAL A 43 -4.29 -18.06 1.19
N GLU A 44 -3.60 -18.76 0.29
CA GLU A 44 -2.32 -19.42 0.53
C GLU A 44 -1.20 -18.41 0.84
N ALA A 45 -1.22 -17.24 0.17
CA ALA A 45 -0.28 -16.16 0.45
C ALA A 45 -0.50 -15.57 1.86
N VAL A 46 -1.75 -15.43 2.30
CA VAL A 46 -2.09 -14.96 3.64
C VAL A 46 -1.64 -15.97 4.71
N GLU A 47 -1.82 -17.24 4.47
CA GLU A 47 -1.36 -18.31 5.37
C GLU A 47 0.16 -18.32 5.51
N ARG A 48 0.88 -18.27 4.40
CA ARG A 48 2.36 -18.22 4.40
C ARG A 48 2.91 -16.87 4.90
N GLY A 49 2.16 -15.79 4.76
CA GLY A 49 2.59 -14.42 5.07
C GLY A 49 3.40 -13.75 3.96
N ILE A 50 3.48 -14.36 2.79
CA ILE A 50 4.26 -13.89 1.64
C ILE A 50 3.43 -14.08 0.38
N ALA A 51 3.28 -13.02 -0.39
CA ALA A 51 2.70 -13.08 -1.73
C ALA A 51 3.82 -13.01 -2.78
N GLU A 52 3.84 -13.96 -3.70
CA GLU A 52 4.78 -14.00 -4.80
C GLU A 52 4.18 -13.27 -6.01
N ILE A 53 4.78 -12.17 -6.39
CA ILE A 53 4.36 -11.37 -7.54
C ILE A 53 5.19 -11.80 -8.73
N ASN A 54 4.51 -12.32 -9.75
CA ASN A 54 5.12 -12.60 -11.04
C ASN A 54 4.45 -11.71 -12.09
N CYS A 55 5.17 -10.70 -12.55
CA CYS A 55 4.64 -9.74 -13.52
C CYS A 55 5.73 -9.34 -14.52
N LYS A 56 5.44 -9.50 -15.82
CA LYS A 56 6.36 -9.14 -16.93
C LYS A 56 7.77 -9.75 -16.76
N GLY A 57 7.85 -11.04 -16.41
CA GLY A 57 9.12 -11.74 -16.23
C GLY A 57 9.91 -11.41 -14.96
N LYS A 58 9.41 -10.50 -14.13
CA LYS A 58 10.03 -10.17 -12.84
C LYS A 58 9.29 -10.83 -11.71
N ARG A 59 10.04 -11.49 -10.83
CA ARG A 59 9.54 -12.09 -9.59
C ARG A 59 9.98 -11.25 -8.41
N ARG A 60 9.07 -10.98 -7.49
CA ARG A 60 9.38 -10.40 -6.18
C ARG A 60 8.44 -10.93 -5.12
N GLN A 61 8.89 -10.89 -3.89
CA GLN A 61 8.08 -11.23 -2.73
C GLN A 61 7.50 -9.97 -2.08
N VAL A 62 6.26 -10.07 -1.63
CA VAL A 62 5.59 -9.05 -0.84
C VAL A 62 5.26 -9.66 0.51
N PHE A 63 5.88 -9.15 1.56
CA PHE A 63 5.65 -9.60 2.93
C PHE A 63 4.37 -9.00 3.49
N LEU A 64 3.53 -9.85 4.09
CA LEU A 64 2.28 -9.43 4.72
C LEU A 64 2.49 -9.24 6.22
N PRO A 65 2.33 -8.03 6.77
CA PRO A 65 2.45 -7.78 8.20
C PRO A 65 1.52 -8.68 9.03
N LYS A 66 1.96 -9.10 10.21
CA LYS A 66 1.24 -10.04 11.09
C LYS A 66 -0.21 -9.62 11.35
N GLU A 67 -0.43 -8.34 11.64
CA GLU A 67 -1.79 -7.84 11.90
C GLU A 67 -2.67 -7.84 10.63
N LEU A 68 -2.10 -7.49 9.46
CA LEU A 68 -2.82 -7.61 8.19
C LEU A 68 -3.23 -9.06 7.92
N ARG A 69 -2.34 -10.03 8.17
CA ARG A 69 -2.64 -11.46 8.02
C ARG A 69 -3.80 -11.90 8.88
N LYS A 70 -3.84 -11.48 10.15
CA LYS A 70 -4.96 -11.78 11.06
C LYS A 70 -6.28 -11.21 10.53
N MET A 71 -6.26 -9.98 10.04
CA MET A 71 -7.45 -9.33 9.51
C MET A 71 -7.96 -10.03 8.23
N LEU A 72 -7.04 -10.30 7.29
CA LEU A 72 -7.37 -11.02 6.05
C LEU A 72 -7.84 -12.44 6.35
N GLY A 73 -7.24 -13.14 7.30
CA GLY A 73 -7.64 -14.50 7.71
C GLY A 73 -9.06 -14.55 8.26
N ARG A 74 -9.48 -13.55 9.05
CA ARG A 74 -10.87 -13.42 9.50
C ARG A 74 -11.82 -13.22 8.33
N TYR A 75 -11.50 -12.27 7.46
CA TYR A 75 -12.30 -12.00 6.27
C TYR A 75 -12.44 -13.21 5.35
N ILE A 76 -11.35 -13.96 5.11
CA ILE A 76 -11.35 -15.20 4.33
C ILE A 76 -12.34 -16.23 4.92
N LYS A 77 -12.33 -16.41 6.26
CA LYS A 77 -13.25 -17.33 6.96
C LYS A 77 -14.70 -16.88 6.84
N GLU A 78 -14.99 -15.59 7.03
CA GLU A 78 -16.33 -15.02 6.89
C GLU A 78 -16.88 -15.16 5.46
N GLN A 79 -16.01 -15.00 4.46
CA GLN A 79 -16.36 -15.21 3.05
C GLN A 79 -16.38 -16.69 2.64
N LYS A 80 -16.09 -17.63 3.56
CA LYS A 80 -16.01 -19.09 3.33
C LYS A 80 -15.10 -19.45 2.14
N ARG A 81 -14.06 -18.67 1.94
CA ARG A 81 -13.12 -18.85 0.83
C ARG A 81 -12.05 -19.87 1.20
N LYS A 82 -11.86 -20.88 0.34
CA LYS A 82 -10.90 -21.98 0.59
C LYS A 82 -9.55 -21.79 -0.13
N SER A 83 -9.54 -21.09 -1.27
CA SER A 83 -8.33 -20.91 -2.08
C SER A 83 -8.45 -19.71 -3.02
N GLY A 84 -7.34 -19.31 -3.64
CA GLY A 84 -7.27 -18.29 -4.68
C GLY A 84 -7.31 -16.86 -4.14
N ALA A 85 -7.55 -15.88 -5.03
CA ALA A 85 -7.47 -14.46 -4.69
C ALA A 85 -8.46 -14.05 -3.61
N VAL A 86 -7.98 -13.26 -2.63
CA VAL A 86 -8.81 -12.77 -1.50
C VAL A 86 -9.78 -11.69 -1.95
N PHE A 87 -9.32 -10.78 -2.82
CA PHE A 87 -10.12 -9.64 -3.29
C PHE A 87 -10.75 -9.95 -4.64
N VAL A 88 -12.02 -10.31 -4.60
CA VAL A 88 -12.80 -10.69 -5.79
C VAL A 88 -14.14 -9.96 -5.85
N THR A 89 -14.74 -9.98 -7.03
CA THR A 89 -16.14 -9.58 -7.27
C THR A 89 -17.11 -10.59 -6.64
N LYS A 90 -18.40 -10.28 -6.65
CA LYS A 90 -19.46 -11.24 -6.23
C LYS A 90 -19.41 -12.53 -7.04
N ASN A 91 -18.98 -12.47 -8.29
CA ASN A 91 -18.87 -13.61 -9.21
C ASN A 91 -17.53 -14.35 -9.09
N GLY A 92 -16.69 -14.04 -8.10
CA GLY A 92 -15.40 -14.70 -7.89
C GLY A 92 -14.24 -14.22 -8.77
N ASN A 93 -14.47 -13.30 -9.70
CA ASN A 93 -13.43 -12.76 -10.57
C ASN A 93 -12.53 -11.74 -9.82
N PRO A 94 -11.24 -11.62 -10.15
CA PRO A 94 -10.38 -10.57 -9.60
C PRO A 94 -10.99 -9.18 -9.79
N LEU A 95 -10.78 -8.31 -8.79
CA LEU A 95 -11.29 -6.93 -8.87
C LEU A 95 -10.57 -6.15 -9.97
N ASP A 96 -11.34 -5.46 -10.79
CA ASP A 96 -10.79 -4.50 -11.75
C ASP A 96 -10.36 -3.21 -11.06
N ARG A 97 -9.31 -2.59 -11.61
CA ARG A 97 -8.75 -1.32 -11.12
C ARG A 97 -9.78 -0.20 -11.09
N SER A 98 -10.63 -0.12 -12.12
CA SER A 98 -11.66 0.93 -12.26
C SER A 98 -12.71 0.81 -11.15
N ASN A 99 -13.13 -0.41 -10.83
CA ASN A 99 -14.09 -0.68 -9.78
C ASN A 99 -13.52 -0.31 -8.40
N ILE A 100 -12.26 -0.67 -8.13
CA ILE A 100 -11.57 -0.29 -6.89
C ILE A 100 -11.51 1.23 -6.76
N TRP A 101 -11.12 1.92 -7.82
CA TRP A 101 -11.03 3.38 -7.82
C TRP A 101 -12.41 4.02 -7.60
N SER A 102 -13.44 3.57 -8.32
CA SER A 102 -14.81 4.03 -8.14
C SER A 102 -15.29 3.86 -6.69
N ASP A 103 -15.07 2.69 -6.10
CA ASP A 103 -15.47 2.42 -4.71
C ASP A 103 -14.70 3.30 -3.71
N MET A 104 -13.41 3.54 -3.93
CA MET A 104 -12.64 4.50 -3.12
C MET A 104 -13.19 5.93 -3.23
N LYS A 105 -13.59 6.36 -4.45
CA LYS A 105 -14.17 7.69 -4.68
C LYS A 105 -15.48 7.90 -3.90
N LYS A 106 -16.31 6.88 -3.77
CA LYS A 106 -17.55 6.94 -2.98
C LYS A 106 -17.33 7.23 -1.49
N LEU A 107 -16.10 7.04 -0.98
CA LEU A 107 -15.74 7.37 0.40
C LEU A 107 -15.38 8.83 0.60
N CYS A 108 -15.01 9.56 -0.46
CA CYS A 108 -14.43 10.90 -0.36
C CYS A 108 -15.30 11.87 0.42
N LYS A 109 -16.61 11.91 0.14
CA LYS A 109 -17.55 12.81 0.82
C LYS A 109 -17.64 12.48 2.32
N THR A 110 -17.83 11.20 2.66
CA THR A 110 -17.93 10.74 4.06
C THR A 110 -16.63 10.94 4.84
N ALA A 111 -15.48 10.76 4.16
CA ALA A 111 -14.16 10.91 4.77
C ALA A 111 -13.67 12.36 4.82
N ASN A 112 -14.36 13.29 4.20
CA ASN A 112 -13.90 14.68 4.01
C ASN A 112 -12.47 14.71 3.43
N VAL A 113 -12.26 13.99 2.31
CA VAL A 113 -10.99 13.92 1.58
C VAL A 113 -11.21 14.31 0.13
N SER A 114 -10.34 15.18 -0.39
CA SER A 114 -10.41 15.62 -1.78
C SER A 114 -10.39 14.45 -2.75
N ASN A 115 -11.35 14.45 -3.67
CA ASN A 115 -11.51 13.44 -4.72
C ASN A 115 -10.25 13.31 -5.60
N LYS A 116 -9.51 14.40 -5.80
CA LYS A 116 -8.25 14.43 -6.56
C LYS A 116 -7.12 13.62 -5.91
N LYS A 117 -7.22 13.37 -4.59
CA LYS A 117 -6.20 12.63 -3.83
C LYS A 117 -6.52 11.14 -3.63
N VAL A 118 -7.76 10.69 -3.94
CA VAL A 118 -8.23 9.35 -3.62
C VAL A 118 -8.16 8.45 -4.85
N PHE A 119 -7.06 7.70 -4.94
CA PHE A 119 -6.83 6.65 -5.93
C PHE A 119 -5.77 5.65 -5.40
N PRO A 120 -5.78 4.39 -5.85
CA PRO A 120 -4.94 3.34 -5.26
C PRO A 120 -3.45 3.64 -5.24
N HIS A 121 -2.93 4.34 -6.26
CA HIS A 121 -1.52 4.69 -6.33
C HIS A 121 -1.09 5.62 -5.17
N ASN A 122 -1.99 6.50 -4.70
CA ASN A 122 -1.70 7.37 -3.55
C ASN A 122 -1.58 6.61 -2.22
N LEU A 123 -2.19 5.45 -2.07
CA LEU A 123 -1.97 4.56 -0.92
C LEU A 123 -0.55 3.98 -0.95
N ARG A 124 -0.09 3.54 -2.12
CA ARG A 124 1.28 3.07 -2.31
C ARG A 124 2.30 4.20 -2.13
N HIS A 125 1.99 5.43 -2.57
CA HIS A 125 2.81 6.61 -2.29
C HIS A 125 2.89 6.91 -0.78
N LEU A 126 1.81 6.72 -0.04
CA LEU A 126 1.82 6.89 1.41
C LEU A 126 2.74 5.86 2.07
N PHE A 127 2.65 4.58 1.68
CA PHE A 127 3.57 3.54 2.12
C PHE A 127 5.04 3.96 1.85
N ALA A 128 5.35 4.32 0.61
CA ALA A 128 6.70 4.65 0.20
C ALA A 128 7.30 5.82 1.00
N ARG A 129 6.54 6.90 1.18
CA ARG A 129 6.97 8.06 1.99
C ARG A 129 7.15 7.70 3.45
N THR A 130 6.24 6.92 4.02
CA THR A 130 6.33 6.49 5.42
C THR A 130 7.55 5.58 5.63
N PHE A 131 7.77 4.61 4.73
CA PHE A 131 8.94 3.75 4.78
C PHE A 131 10.24 4.57 4.69
N TYR A 132 10.34 5.45 3.70
CA TYR A 132 11.53 6.28 3.52
C TYR A 132 11.78 7.22 4.71
N SER A 133 10.73 7.80 5.29
CA SER A 133 10.88 8.67 6.46
C SER A 133 11.48 7.95 7.67
N LEU A 134 11.22 6.65 7.81
CA LEU A 134 11.72 5.83 8.92
C LEU A 134 13.09 5.22 8.64
N GLN A 135 13.31 4.69 7.45
CA GLN A 135 14.48 3.87 7.14
C GLN A 135 15.56 4.63 6.34
N LYS A 136 15.19 5.70 5.63
CA LYS A 136 16.09 6.50 4.76
C LYS A 136 16.84 5.68 3.69
N ASP A 137 16.40 4.45 3.43
CA ASP A 137 17.01 3.51 2.48
C ASP A 137 16.16 3.46 1.19
N VAL A 138 16.63 4.18 0.17
CA VAL A 138 15.96 4.26 -1.13
C VAL A 138 16.12 3.00 -1.96
N VAL A 139 17.24 2.29 -1.80
CA VAL A 139 17.53 1.05 -2.55
C VAL A 139 16.58 -0.04 -2.06
N ARG A 140 16.53 -0.26 -0.75
CA ARG A 140 15.59 -1.22 -0.15
C ARG A 140 14.14 -0.88 -0.46
N LEU A 141 13.78 0.41 -0.46
CA LEU A 141 12.44 0.83 -0.86
C LEU A 141 12.13 0.48 -2.33
N ALA A 142 13.11 0.68 -3.24
CA ALA A 142 12.96 0.32 -4.65
C ALA A 142 12.72 -1.19 -4.81
N ASP A 143 13.46 -2.02 -4.09
CA ASP A 143 13.31 -3.48 -4.09
C ASP A 143 11.93 -3.90 -3.59
N ILE A 144 11.48 -3.38 -2.44
CA ILE A 144 10.16 -3.66 -1.87
C ILE A 144 9.06 -3.27 -2.86
N LEU A 145 9.18 -2.12 -3.49
CA LEU A 145 8.21 -1.65 -4.48
C LEU A 145 8.31 -2.40 -5.82
N GLY A 146 9.40 -3.09 -6.09
CA GLY A 146 9.66 -3.75 -7.37
C GLY A 146 9.81 -2.73 -8.50
N HIS A 147 10.59 -1.67 -8.25
CA HIS A 147 10.99 -0.72 -9.28
C HIS A 147 12.21 -1.26 -10.02
N SER A 148 12.22 -1.18 -11.35
CA SER A 148 13.36 -1.57 -12.17
C SER A 148 14.52 -0.57 -12.14
N SER A 149 14.24 0.64 -11.66
CA SER A 149 15.21 1.70 -11.50
C SER A 149 14.98 2.44 -10.19
N VAL A 150 16.04 2.66 -9.43
CA VAL A 150 16.02 3.48 -8.21
C VAL A 150 15.55 4.90 -8.50
N ASN A 151 15.78 5.41 -9.72
CA ASN A 151 15.32 6.74 -10.14
C ASN A 151 13.79 6.88 -10.01
N THR A 152 13.01 5.82 -10.26
CA THR A 152 11.57 5.83 -10.04
C THR A 152 11.20 6.03 -8.57
N THR A 153 12.10 5.65 -7.65
CA THR A 153 11.90 5.78 -6.21
C THR A 153 12.36 7.15 -5.68
N ARG A 154 13.22 7.86 -6.42
CA ARG A 154 13.73 9.19 -6.02
C ARG A 154 12.63 10.23 -5.80
N ILE A 155 11.46 10.09 -6.42
CA ILE A 155 10.31 10.97 -6.18
C ILE A 155 9.86 10.99 -4.70
N TYR A 156 10.20 9.94 -3.94
CA TYR A 156 9.90 9.86 -2.51
C TYR A 156 11.01 10.42 -1.62
N THR A 157 12.20 10.69 -2.20
CA THR A 157 13.40 11.13 -1.50
C THR A 157 13.73 12.60 -1.74
N MET A 158 12.92 13.33 -2.51
CA MET A 158 13.13 14.75 -2.78
C MET A 158 13.00 15.53 -1.47
N GLU A 159 14.11 15.69 -0.80
CA GLU A 159 14.25 16.50 0.40
C GLU A 159 14.52 17.95 -0.01
N THR A 160 14.00 18.90 0.77
CA THR A 160 14.28 20.32 0.53
C THR A 160 15.72 20.66 0.91
N GLY A 161 16.32 21.68 0.28
CA GLY A 161 17.66 22.13 0.60
C GLY A 161 17.92 22.44 2.09
N VAL A 162 16.86 22.75 2.85
CA VAL A 162 16.92 22.94 4.31
C VAL A 162 17.31 21.62 5.01
N ILE A 163 16.79 20.49 4.55
CA ILE A 163 17.11 19.17 5.14
C ILE A 163 18.55 18.81 4.82
N HIS A 164 19.01 19.03 3.57
CA HIS A 164 20.40 18.80 3.18
C HIS A 164 21.38 19.64 4.01
N ARG A 165 21.09 20.92 4.20
CA ARG A 165 21.91 21.79 5.05
C ARG A 165 22.04 21.23 6.47
N ARG A 166 20.92 20.86 7.08
CA ARG A 166 20.90 20.29 8.44
C ARG A 166 21.67 18.98 8.57
N GLN A 167 21.67 18.16 7.49
CA GLN A 167 22.43 16.92 7.44
C GLN A 167 23.93 17.20 7.33
N ILE A 168 24.33 18.16 6.48
CA ILE A 168 25.74 18.57 6.32
C ILE A 168 26.30 19.15 7.61
N GLU A 169 25.54 20.00 8.29
CA GLU A 169 25.94 20.59 9.59
C GLU A 169 26.18 19.52 10.67
N LYS A 170 25.43 18.41 10.62
CA LYS A 170 25.61 17.30 11.56
C LYS A 170 26.82 16.39 11.30
N LEU A 171 27.51 16.55 10.19
CA LEU A 171 28.69 15.73 9.85
C LEU A 171 29.87 15.97 10.82
N GLY A 172 29.94 17.15 11.45
CA GLY A 172 31.01 17.46 12.43
C GLY A 172 32.41 17.42 11.85
N LEU A 173 32.58 17.64 10.53
CA LEU A 173 33.87 17.57 9.84
C LEU A 173 34.66 18.86 9.88
N LEU A 174 34.05 19.94 10.34
CA LEU A 174 34.76 21.22 10.54
C LEU A 174 35.50 21.18 11.86
N ARG A 175 36.80 21.46 11.82
CA ARG A 175 37.64 21.71 13.00
C ARG A 175 37.97 23.21 13.01
N CYS A 176 37.47 23.92 14.01
CA CYS A 176 37.85 25.30 14.32
C CYS A 176 39.05 25.30 15.28
#